data_15dcb57f9ae47e717edb872cdc2ffdab
#
_entry.id   15dcb57f9ae47e717edb872cdc2ffdab
#
_cell.length_a   1.000
_cell.length_b   1.000
_cell.length_c   1.000
_cell.angle_alpha   90.00
_cell.angle_beta   90.00
_cell.angle_gamma   90.00
#
_symmetry.space_group_name_H-M   'P 1'
#
loop_
_entity.id
_entity.type
_entity.pdbx_description
1 polymer ?
#
loop_
_entity_poly.entity_id
_entity_poly.type
_entity_poly.pdbx_seq_one_letter_code
_entity_poly.pdbx_strand_id
1 'polypeptide(L)' 'MADYTNDVLRELRENDCKFVRHGKGDHDIWYSPTSNKKFPVDGSIKDKHLANKVMKDAGINYKF' A
#
# COMPACT_ATOMS: atom_id res chain seq x y z
N MET A 1 4.80 -2.61 19.67
CA MET A 1 4.88 -1.54 18.67
C MET A 1 4.08 -1.95 17.45
N ALA A 2 3.33 -1.01 16.91
CA ALA A 2 2.52 -1.29 15.74
C ALA A 2 3.38 -1.26 14.47
N ASP A 3 3.18 -2.25 13.64
CA ASP A 3 3.83 -2.30 12.33
C ASP A 3 2.80 -2.83 11.36
N TYR A 4 2.40 -1.97 10.44
CA TYR A 4 1.33 -2.28 9.50
C TYR A 4 1.84 -2.74 8.14
N THR A 5 3.16 -2.84 7.98
CA THR A 5 3.75 -3.13 6.68
C THR A 5 3.23 -4.44 6.08
N ASN A 6 3.31 -5.52 6.85
CA ASN A 6 2.87 -6.83 6.35
C ASN A 6 1.35 -6.86 6.11
N ASP A 7 0.59 -6.19 6.97
CA ASP A 7 -0.86 -6.15 6.82
C ASP A 7 -1.25 -5.36 5.57
N VAL A 8 -0.57 -4.23 5.31
CA VAL A 8 -0.81 -3.45 4.11
C VAL A 8 -0.47 -4.27 2.87
N LEU A 9 0.67 -4.92 2.85
CA LEU A 9 1.08 -5.72 1.70
C LEU A 9 0.11 -6.87 1.44
N ARG A 10 -0.40 -7.48 2.50
CA ARG A 10 -1.39 -8.55 2.37
C ARG A 10 -2.67 -8.02 1.72
N GLU A 11 -3.18 -6.87 2.19
CA GLU A 11 -4.38 -6.28 1.62
C GLU A 11 -4.18 -5.90 0.16
N LEU A 12 -3.01 -5.38 -0.17
CA LEU A 12 -2.71 -5.04 -1.56
C LEU A 12 -2.78 -6.29 -2.45
N ARG A 13 -2.16 -7.38 -2.01
CA ARG A 13 -2.16 -8.63 -2.79
C ARG A 13 -3.56 -9.23 -2.91
N GLU A 14 -4.34 -9.18 -1.83
CA GLU A 14 -5.70 -9.72 -1.86
C GLU A 14 -6.63 -8.93 -2.75
N ASN A 15 -6.27 -7.69 -3.06
CA ASN A 15 -7.05 -6.84 -3.94
C ASN A 15 -6.42 -6.70 -5.33
N ASP A 16 -5.59 -7.67 -5.70
CA ASP A 16 -4.97 -7.76 -7.02
C ASP A 16 -4.04 -6.61 -7.37
N CYS A 17 -3.59 -5.87 -6.38
CA CYS A 17 -2.56 -4.86 -6.60
C CYS A 17 -1.24 -5.53 -6.92
N LYS A 18 -0.45 -4.90 -7.78
CA LYS A 18 0.80 -5.47 -8.25
C LYS A 18 1.97 -4.56 -8.00
N PHE A 19 3.07 -5.14 -7.59
CA PHE A 19 4.34 -4.42 -7.49
C PHE A 19 4.80 -4.06 -8.91
N VAL A 20 5.14 -2.79 -9.10
CA VAL A 20 5.59 -2.30 -10.41
C VAL A 20 7.11 -2.18 -10.45
N ARG A 21 7.66 -1.42 -9.52
CA ARG A 21 9.09 -1.18 -9.47
C ARG A 21 9.46 -0.52 -8.15
N HIS A 22 10.76 -0.49 -7.87
CA HIS A 22 11.25 0.30 -6.75
C HIS A 22 11.14 1.78 -7.10
N GLY A 23 10.61 2.55 -6.16
CA GLY A 23 10.58 3.99 -6.32
C GLY A 23 11.78 4.64 -5.67
N LYS A 24 11.62 5.90 -5.32
CA LYS A 24 12.67 6.68 -4.73
C LYS A 24 12.83 6.34 -3.24
N GLY A 25 14.05 6.15 -2.77
CA GLY A 25 14.31 5.82 -1.37
C GLY A 25 13.73 4.46 -0.99
N ASP A 26 12.99 4.42 0.11
CA ASP A 26 12.38 3.19 0.61
C ASP A 26 10.99 2.93 0.02
N HIS A 27 10.55 3.73 -0.94
CA HIS A 27 9.23 3.59 -1.52
C HIS A 27 9.23 2.59 -2.66
N ASP A 28 8.20 1.76 -2.71
CA ASP A 28 7.92 0.90 -3.86
C ASP A 28 6.70 1.45 -4.57
N ILE A 29 6.67 1.28 -5.88
CA ILE A 29 5.51 1.70 -6.67
C ILE A 29 4.65 0.48 -6.94
N TRP A 30 3.39 0.57 -6.57
CA TRP A 30 2.39 -0.46 -6.79
C TRP A 30 1.29 0.06 -7.69
N TYR A 31 0.61 -0.84 -8.35
CA TYR A 31 -0.53 -0.53 -9.21
C TYR A 31 -1.78 -1.21 -8.66
N SER A 32 -2.89 -0.48 -8.62
CA SER A 32 -4.17 -1.03 -8.21
C SER A 32 -5.14 -1.02 -9.38
N PRO A 33 -5.69 -2.20 -9.74
CA PRO A 33 -6.73 -2.25 -10.78
C PRO A 33 -8.04 -1.62 -10.29
N THR A 34 -8.28 -1.61 -8.99
CA THR A 34 -9.50 -1.04 -8.42
C THR A 34 -9.54 0.47 -8.60
N SER A 35 -8.47 1.17 -8.26
CA SER A 35 -8.39 2.62 -8.43
C SER A 35 -7.81 3.02 -9.78
N ASN A 36 -7.26 2.05 -10.50
CA ASN A 36 -6.65 2.24 -11.81
C ASN A 36 -5.53 3.28 -11.78
N LYS A 37 -4.70 3.21 -10.74
CA LYS A 37 -3.57 4.14 -10.64
C LYS A 37 -2.41 3.51 -9.90
N LYS A 38 -1.24 4.09 -10.10
CA LYS A 38 -0.02 3.73 -9.39
C LYS A 38 0.12 4.61 -8.17
N PHE A 39 0.73 4.07 -7.13
CA PHE A 39 0.89 4.80 -5.88
C PHE A 39 2.14 4.31 -5.15
N PRO A 40 2.77 5.18 -4.35
CA PRO A 40 3.93 4.78 -3.57
C PRO A 40 3.51 4.05 -2.29
N VAL A 41 4.30 3.05 -1.90
CA VAL A 41 4.12 2.32 -0.65
C VAL A 41 5.44 2.33 0.10
N ASP A 42 5.44 2.85 1.31
CA ASP A 42 6.64 2.90 2.12
C ASP A 42 7.12 1.50 2.49
N GLY A 43 8.43 1.34 2.55
CA GLY A 43 9.01 0.06 2.95
C GLY A 43 8.77 -0.28 4.40
N SER A 44 8.45 0.71 5.22
CA SER A 44 8.14 0.51 6.63
C SER A 44 6.96 1.40 7.01
N ILE A 45 5.83 0.78 7.37
CA ILE A 45 4.60 1.49 7.69
C ILE A 45 4.29 1.25 9.16
N LYS A 46 4.60 2.24 10.00
CA LYS A 46 4.41 2.13 11.45
C LYS A 46 3.31 3.04 11.98
N ASP A 47 2.62 3.73 11.08
CA ASP A 47 1.57 4.66 11.41
C ASP A 47 0.29 4.23 10.70
N LYS A 48 -0.80 4.10 11.45
CA LYS A 48 -2.06 3.67 10.85
C LYS A 48 -2.61 4.69 9.85
N HIS A 49 -2.30 5.97 10.03
CA HIS A 49 -2.70 6.99 9.05
C HIS A 49 -2.04 6.74 7.71
N LEU A 50 -0.78 6.38 7.73
CA LEU A 50 -0.05 6.05 6.51
C LEU A 50 -0.61 4.78 5.88
N ALA A 51 -0.91 3.77 6.71
CA ALA A 51 -1.51 2.53 6.23
C ALA A 51 -2.86 2.80 5.56
N ASN A 52 -3.69 3.62 6.20
CA ASN A 52 -5.00 3.97 5.65
C ASN A 52 -4.88 4.78 4.37
N LYS A 53 -3.85 5.63 4.26
CA LYS A 53 -3.61 6.38 3.05
C LYS A 53 -3.30 5.45 1.87
N VAL A 54 -2.49 4.42 2.12
CA VAL A 54 -2.19 3.42 1.09
C VAL A 54 -3.47 2.71 0.64
N MET A 55 -4.32 2.32 1.60
CA MET A 55 -5.59 1.69 1.27
C MET A 55 -6.45 2.60 0.41
N LYS A 56 -6.51 3.88 0.76
CA LYS A 56 -7.28 4.85 -0.01
C LYS A 56 -6.74 5.00 -1.43
N ASP A 57 -5.43 5.10 -1.57
CA ASP A 57 -4.80 5.23 -2.88
C ASP A 57 -5.06 4.00 -3.74
N ALA A 58 -5.09 2.83 -3.12
CA ALA A 58 -5.36 1.58 -3.81
C ALA A 58 -6.84 1.36 -4.10
N GLY A 59 -7.72 2.17 -3.54
CA GLY A 59 -9.16 1.99 -3.69
C GLY A 59 -9.69 0.83 -2.89
N ILE A 60 -8.98 0.42 -1.84
CA ILE A 60 -9.37 -0.70 -0.99
C ILE A 60 -10.22 -0.19 0.15
N ASN A 61 -11.40 -0.79 0.33
CA ASN A 61 -12.32 -0.39 1.39
C ASN A 61 -11.98 -1.13 2.68
N TYR A 62 -10.78 -0.90 3.18
CA TYR A 62 -10.29 -1.46 4.43
C TYR A 62 -9.64 -0.34 5.25
N LYS A 63 -9.89 -0.35 6.54
CA LYS A 63 -9.38 0.69 7.41
C LYS A 63 -8.74 0.07 8.64
N PHE A 64 -7.53 0.48 8.92
CA PHE A 64 -6.80 0.04 10.09
C PHE A 64 -7.21 0.79 11.35
#